data_8c9e138aa9c068b1b6a68a82ef9a8b75
#
_entry.id   8c9e138aa9c068b1b6a68a82ef9a8b75
#
_cell.length_a   1.000
_cell.length_b   1.000
_cell.length_c   1.000
_cell.angle_alpha   90.00
_cell.angle_beta   90.00
_cell.angle_gamma   90.00
#
_symmetry.space_group_name_H-M   'P 1'
#
loop_
_entity.id
_entity.type
_entity.pdbx_description
1 polymer ?
#
loop_
_entity_poly.entity_id
_entity_poly.type
_entity_poly.pdbx_seq_one_letter_code
_entity_poly.pdbx_strand_id
1 'polypeptide(L)'
;MSQASPDTSSHPHPASNPLSLCERVVYGLLAALSVLPLWVWRGLGVAIGHLGYWLLRPRRRIGRINLALCLPEMTQQQRDAILLQHFISMAQTALDRIWLWHGSDALLQRRLRLQGDTEALHQDGSILLFAPHFVGLDAGATALLRHVA
;
A
#
# COMPACT_ATOMS: atom_id res chain seq x y z
N MET A 1 -24.75 -18.26 -48.79
CA MET A 1 -25.00 -18.43 -47.37
C MET A 1 -24.18 -17.43 -46.60
N SER A 2 -24.79 -16.29 -46.29
CA SER A 2 -24.14 -15.16 -45.61
C SER A 2 -24.28 -15.38 -44.12
N GLN A 3 -23.16 -15.57 -43.41
CA GLN A 3 -23.19 -15.63 -41.92
C GLN A 3 -23.05 -14.22 -41.42
N ALA A 4 -24.10 -13.73 -40.77
CA ALA A 4 -24.11 -12.49 -40.02
C ALA A 4 -23.28 -12.69 -38.73
N SER A 5 -22.29 -11.83 -38.53
CA SER A 5 -21.52 -11.72 -37.30
C SER A 5 -22.43 -11.25 -36.15
N PRO A 6 -22.32 -11.84 -34.95
CA PRO A 6 -23.10 -11.36 -33.82
C PRO A 6 -22.57 -10.03 -33.33
N ASP A 7 -23.48 -9.10 -33.23
CA ASP A 7 -23.36 -7.76 -32.68
C ASP A 7 -22.78 -7.82 -31.23
N THR A 8 -21.58 -7.28 -31.04
CA THR A 8 -20.96 -7.17 -29.72
C THR A 8 -21.73 -6.12 -28.94
N SER A 9 -22.63 -6.59 -28.09
CA SER A 9 -23.42 -5.84 -27.13
C SER A 9 -22.58 -4.79 -26.40
N SER A 10 -22.93 -3.53 -26.62
CA SER A 10 -22.51 -2.38 -25.84
C SER A 10 -22.81 -2.61 -24.36
N HIS A 11 -21.80 -2.96 -23.57
CA HIS A 11 -21.89 -2.89 -22.13
C HIS A 11 -22.14 -1.42 -21.74
N PRO A 12 -23.23 -1.10 -21.02
CA PRO A 12 -23.45 0.26 -20.56
C PRO A 12 -22.32 0.61 -19.59
N HIS A 13 -21.53 1.64 -19.93
CA HIS A 13 -20.65 2.29 -18.98
C HIS A 13 -21.48 2.69 -17.76
N PRO A 14 -21.10 2.31 -16.52
CA PRO A 14 -21.79 2.79 -15.34
C PRO A 14 -21.72 4.31 -15.35
N ALA A 15 -22.89 4.94 -15.43
CA ALA A 15 -23.01 6.39 -15.30
C ALA A 15 -22.35 6.78 -13.98
N SER A 16 -21.32 7.63 -14.04
CA SER A 16 -20.66 8.18 -12.87
C SER A 16 -21.68 9.03 -12.12
N ASN A 17 -22.30 8.48 -11.09
CA ASN A 17 -23.10 9.25 -10.17
C ASN A 17 -22.25 10.40 -9.61
N PRO A 18 -22.71 11.64 -9.67
CA PRO A 18 -21.96 12.74 -9.10
C PRO A 18 -21.76 12.47 -7.60
N LEU A 19 -20.51 12.57 -7.15
CA LEU A 19 -20.15 12.38 -5.75
C LEU A 19 -21.06 13.23 -4.86
N SER A 20 -21.60 12.61 -3.81
CA SER A 20 -22.37 13.31 -2.79
C SER A 20 -21.51 14.39 -2.11
N LEU A 21 -22.16 15.41 -1.54
CA LEU A 21 -21.43 16.48 -0.84
C LEU A 21 -20.49 15.91 0.24
N CYS A 22 -20.93 14.89 0.95
CA CYS A 22 -20.14 14.22 1.98
C CYS A 22 -18.87 13.56 1.40
N GLU A 23 -18.98 12.85 0.28
CA GLU A 23 -17.83 12.26 -0.41
C GLU A 23 -16.85 13.32 -0.89
N ARG A 24 -17.32 14.42 -1.46
CA ARG A 24 -16.47 15.54 -1.89
C ARG A 24 -15.70 16.15 -0.73
N VAL A 25 -16.33 16.33 0.43
CA VAL A 25 -15.68 16.84 1.64
C VAL A 25 -14.63 15.86 2.14
N VAL A 26 -14.95 14.56 2.20
CA VAL A 26 -14.00 13.52 2.62
C VAL A 26 -12.80 13.46 1.68
N TYR A 27 -13.01 13.43 0.37
CA TYR A 27 -11.92 13.45 -0.61
C TYR A 27 -11.06 14.72 -0.50
N GLY A 28 -11.68 15.89 -0.33
CA GLY A 28 -10.96 17.14 -0.12
C GLY A 28 -10.10 17.12 1.15
N LEU A 29 -10.61 16.57 2.24
CA LEU A 29 -9.88 16.40 3.50
C LEU A 29 -8.70 15.44 3.34
N LEU A 30 -8.90 14.29 2.69
CA LEU A 30 -7.84 13.31 2.44
C LEU A 30 -6.76 13.89 1.52
N ALA A 31 -7.14 14.64 0.50
CA ALA A 31 -6.21 15.35 -0.37
C ALA A 31 -5.41 16.42 0.40
N ALA A 32 -6.06 17.19 1.25
CA ALA A 32 -5.38 18.16 2.12
C ALA A 32 -4.41 17.48 3.10
N LEU A 33 -4.82 16.37 3.68
CA LEU A 33 -3.95 15.58 4.56
C LEU A 33 -2.74 14.99 3.80
N SER A 34 -2.93 14.60 2.53
CA SER A 34 -1.86 13.95 1.74
C SER A 34 -0.60 14.81 1.59
N VAL A 35 -0.71 16.15 1.66
CA VAL A 35 0.44 17.07 1.55
C VAL A 35 1.25 17.20 2.84
N LEU A 36 0.79 16.64 3.96
CA LEU A 36 1.55 16.67 5.21
C LEU A 36 2.95 16.07 5.01
N PRO A 37 3.97 16.64 5.68
CA PRO A 37 5.33 16.11 5.62
C PRO A 37 5.39 14.64 6.05
N LEU A 38 6.27 13.87 5.39
CA LEU A 38 6.37 12.42 5.65
C LEU A 38 6.73 12.10 7.11
N TRP A 39 7.50 12.95 7.78
CA TRP A 39 7.86 12.74 9.18
C TRP A 39 6.64 12.78 10.13
N VAL A 40 5.60 13.57 9.79
CA VAL A 40 4.33 13.56 10.55
C VAL A 40 3.67 12.19 10.44
N TRP A 41 3.56 11.66 9.24
CA TRP A 41 2.99 10.33 8.99
C TRP A 41 3.78 9.23 9.69
N ARG A 42 5.13 9.34 9.67
CA ARG A 42 6.01 8.39 10.36
C ARG A 42 5.82 8.46 11.88
N GLY A 43 5.74 9.65 12.45
CA GLY A 43 5.48 9.85 13.88
C GLY A 43 4.12 9.31 14.33
N LEU A 44 3.07 9.62 13.57
CA LEU A 44 1.73 9.07 13.82
C LEU A 44 1.73 7.53 13.73
N GLY A 45 2.39 6.97 12.73
CA GLY A 45 2.52 5.52 12.57
C GLY A 45 3.25 4.86 13.75
N VAL A 46 4.29 5.51 14.29
CA VAL A 46 4.97 5.05 15.51
C VAL A 46 3.99 5.03 16.70
N ALA A 47 3.26 6.13 16.93
CA ALA A 47 2.30 6.22 18.03
C ALA A 47 1.18 5.16 17.91
N ILE A 48 0.58 5.04 16.72
CA ILE A 48 -0.48 4.06 16.44
C ILE A 48 0.08 2.62 16.54
N GLY A 49 1.30 2.38 16.06
CA GLY A 49 1.95 1.07 16.16
C GLY A 49 2.19 0.62 17.60
N HIS A 50 2.68 1.51 18.47
CA HIS A 50 2.80 1.24 19.91
C HIS A 50 1.44 0.96 20.53
N LEU A 51 0.46 1.80 20.26
CA LEU A 51 -0.90 1.62 20.77
C LEU A 51 -1.48 0.27 20.33
N GLY A 52 -1.34 -0.07 19.05
CA GLY A 52 -1.75 -1.35 18.48
C GLY A 52 -1.06 -2.54 19.14
N TYR A 53 0.25 -2.45 19.40
CA TYR A 53 1.02 -3.48 20.08
C TYR A 53 0.46 -3.77 21.49
N TRP A 54 0.02 -2.73 22.22
CA TRP A 54 -0.55 -2.90 23.57
C TRP A 54 -2.01 -3.34 23.56
N LEU A 55 -2.83 -2.81 22.67
CA LEU A 55 -4.27 -3.08 22.61
C LEU A 55 -4.60 -4.41 21.90
N LEU A 56 -3.91 -4.73 20.80
CA LEU A 56 -4.23 -5.90 19.98
C LEU A 56 -3.56 -7.18 20.51
N ARG A 57 -3.84 -7.53 21.75
CA ARG A 57 -3.26 -8.70 22.45
C ARG A 57 -3.34 -10.01 21.65
N PRO A 58 -4.47 -10.36 20.98
CA PRO A 58 -4.55 -11.59 20.20
C PRO A 58 -3.54 -11.59 19.02
N ARG A 59 -3.43 -10.47 18.30
CA ARG A 59 -2.48 -10.33 17.18
C ARG A 59 -1.04 -10.41 17.66
N ARG A 60 -0.73 -9.77 18.79
CA ARG A 60 0.59 -9.85 19.42
C ARG A 60 0.94 -11.29 19.82
N ARG A 61 -0.01 -12.05 20.39
CA ARG A 61 0.21 -13.46 20.75
C ARG A 61 0.55 -14.30 19.51
N ILE A 62 -0.21 -14.16 18.42
CA ILE A 62 0.06 -14.86 17.16
C ILE A 62 1.46 -14.51 16.63
N GLY A 63 1.80 -13.22 16.60
CA GLY A 63 3.11 -12.77 16.16
C GLY A 63 4.26 -13.35 17.00
N ARG A 64 4.12 -13.43 18.32
CA ARG A 64 5.10 -14.07 19.20
C ARG A 64 5.30 -15.55 18.89
N ILE A 65 4.22 -16.29 18.67
CA ILE A 65 4.28 -17.71 18.31
C ILE A 65 5.01 -17.87 16.97
N ASN A 66 4.62 -17.11 15.96
CA ASN A 66 5.25 -17.19 14.64
C ASN A 66 6.76 -16.86 14.70
N LEU A 67 7.14 -15.80 15.41
CA LEU A 67 8.55 -15.43 15.56
C LEU A 67 9.34 -16.47 16.36
N ALA A 68 8.74 -17.11 17.35
CA ALA A 68 9.41 -18.18 18.08
C ALA A 68 9.65 -19.43 17.21
N LEU A 69 8.75 -19.72 16.27
CA LEU A 69 8.90 -20.82 15.32
C LEU A 69 9.90 -20.52 14.21
N CYS A 70 9.88 -19.28 13.68
CA CYS A 70 10.72 -18.90 12.54
C CYS A 70 12.13 -18.49 12.94
N LEU A 71 12.32 -17.98 14.17
CA LEU A 71 13.59 -17.43 14.68
C LEU A 71 13.87 -18.00 16.08
N PRO A 72 14.04 -19.34 16.21
CA PRO A 72 14.23 -20.00 17.51
C PRO A 72 15.53 -19.58 18.20
N GLU A 73 16.57 -19.22 17.42
CA GLU A 73 17.88 -18.79 17.90
C GLU A 73 17.86 -17.41 18.58
N MET A 74 16.83 -16.59 18.32
CA MET A 74 16.72 -15.27 18.92
C MET A 74 16.16 -15.34 20.34
N THR A 75 16.61 -14.41 21.18
CA THR A 75 16.02 -14.22 22.52
C THR A 75 14.60 -13.69 22.43
N GLN A 76 13.80 -13.91 23.48
CA GLN A 76 12.43 -13.37 23.54
C GLN A 76 12.43 -11.85 23.38
N GLN A 77 13.40 -11.14 23.97
CA GLN A 77 13.50 -9.69 23.86
C GLN A 77 13.75 -9.23 22.42
N GLN A 78 14.60 -9.94 21.66
CA GLN A 78 14.85 -9.63 20.25
C GLN A 78 13.59 -9.86 19.41
N ARG A 79 12.88 -10.97 19.63
CA ARG A 79 11.61 -11.25 18.94
C ARG A 79 10.54 -10.21 19.25
N ASP A 80 10.42 -9.77 20.51
CA ASP A 80 9.46 -8.74 20.91
C ASP A 80 9.79 -7.37 20.28
N ALA A 81 11.08 -7.05 20.10
CA ALA A 81 11.50 -5.84 19.38
C ALA A 81 11.11 -5.89 17.89
N ILE A 82 11.33 -7.03 17.22
CA ILE A 82 10.91 -7.26 15.82
C ILE A 82 9.39 -7.14 15.71
N LEU A 83 8.66 -7.73 16.65
CA LEU A 83 7.20 -7.69 16.64
C LEU A 83 6.67 -6.26 16.82
N LEU A 84 7.24 -5.49 17.75
CA LEU A 84 6.88 -4.08 17.92
C LEU A 84 7.14 -3.28 16.64
N GLN A 85 8.32 -3.48 16.02
CA GLN A 85 8.65 -2.82 14.76
C GLN A 85 7.67 -3.21 13.64
N HIS A 86 7.22 -4.46 13.60
CA HIS A 86 6.18 -4.89 12.66
C HIS A 86 4.86 -4.13 12.86
N PHE A 87 4.39 -3.94 14.10
CA PHE A 87 3.19 -3.14 14.39
C PHE A 87 3.34 -1.69 13.93
N ILE A 88 4.51 -1.10 14.17
CA ILE A 88 4.83 0.26 13.71
C ILE A 88 4.80 0.34 12.17
N SER A 89 5.47 -0.60 11.50
CA SER A 89 5.52 -0.63 10.03
C SER A 89 4.15 -0.83 9.40
N MET A 90 3.31 -1.69 9.98
CA MET A 90 1.92 -1.89 9.55
C MET A 90 1.09 -0.61 9.69
N ALA A 91 1.22 0.10 10.81
CA ALA A 91 0.54 1.37 11.02
C ALA A 91 1.01 2.44 10.02
N GLN A 92 2.31 2.55 9.79
CA GLN A 92 2.89 3.47 8.82
C GLN A 92 2.39 3.18 7.39
N THR A 93 2.38 1.91 6.98
CA THR A 93 1.88 1.49 5.66
C THR A 93 0.38 1.77 5.50
N ALA A 94 -0.42 1.56 6.55
CA ALA A 94 -1.84 1.91 6.51
C ALA A 94 -2.07 3.42 6.31
N LEU A 95 -1.26 4.25 6.96
CA LEU A 95 -1.30 5.71 6.80
C LEU A 95 -0.77 6.17 5.43
N ASP A 96 0.21 5.45 4.86
CA ASP A 96 0.77 5.78 3.55
C ASP A 96 -0.28 5.77 2.44
N ARG A 97 -1.34 4.95 2.56
CA ARG A 97 -2.45 4.91 1.60
C ARG A 97 -3.12 6.28 1.41
N ILE A 98 -3.13 7.14 2.43
CA ILE A 98 -3.73 8.47 2.34
C ILE A 98 -3.03 9.29 1.25
N TRP A 99 -1.70 9.37 1.28
CA TRP A 99 -0.96 10.12 0.28
C TRP A 99 -0.70 9.34 -1.01
N LEU A 100 -0.68 8.00 -0.97
CA LEU A 100 -0.59 7.16 -2.17
C LEU A 100 -1.82 7.30 -3.06
N TRP A 101 -3.02 7.36 -2.47
CA TRP A 101 -4.28 7.37 -3.23
C TRP A 101 -4.84 8.77 -3.49
N HIS A 102 -4.50 9.73 -2.65
CA HIS A 102 -5.06 11.10 -2.72
C HIS A 102 -3.99 12.17 -2.99
N GLY A 103 -2.72 11.79 -3.03
CA GLY A 103 -1.62 12.70 -3.33
C GLY A 103 -1.56 13.06 -4.81
N SER A 104 -1.05 14.25 -5.10
CA SER A 104 -0.78 14.67 -6.48
C SER A 104 0.38 13.88 -7.09
N ASP A 105 0.45 13.83 -8.42
CA ASP A 105 1.54 13.19 -9.16
C ASP A 105 2.91 13.75 -8.75
N ALA A 106 3.03 15.05 -8.59
CA ALA A 106 4.25 15.69 -8.14
C ALA A 106 4.68 15.23 -6.73
N LEU A 107 3.72 15.00 -5.83
CA LEU A 107 3.99 14.47 -4.49
C LEU A 107 4.49 13.03 -4.57
N LEU A 108 3.85 12.19 -5.38
CA LEU A 108 4.23 10.79 -5.57
C LEU A 108 5.63 10.67 -6.17
N GLN A 109 5.96 11.45 -7.21
CA GLN A 109 7.30 11.49 -7.81
C GLN A 109 8.39 11.88 -6.81
N ARG A 110 8.08 12.78 -5.86
CA ARG A 110 9.04 13.18 -4.82
C ARG A 110 9.26 12.12 -3.75
N ARG A 111 8.23 11.30 -3.43
CA ARG A 111 8.23 10.33 -2.33
C ARG A 111 8.61 8.93 -2.77
N LEU A 112 8.26 8.55 -4.01
CA LEU A 112 8.52 7.23 -4.55
C LEU A 112 9.70 7.27 -5.50
N ARG A 113 10.62 6.32 -5.31
CA ARG A 113 11.76 6.11 -6.21
C ARG A 113 11.87 4.62 -6.48
N LEU A 114 11.81 4.24 -7.75
CA LEU A 114 12.12 2.89 -8.18
C LEU A 114 13.64 2.76 -8.32
N GLN A 115 14.22 1.71 -7.73
CA GLN A 115 15.65 1.42 -7.79
C GLN A 115 15.84 -0.04 -8.18
N GLY A 116 16.80 -0.30 -9.03
CA GLY A 116 17.13 -1.63 -9.55
C GLY A 116 17.23 -1.64 -11.07
N ASP A 117 17.39 -2.81 -11.62
CA ASP A 117 17.36 -3.02 -13.07
C ASP A 117 15.90 -3.00 -13.55
N THR A 118 15.52 -1.91 -14.20
CA THR A 118 14.19 -1.71 -14.76
C THR A 118 14.15 -1.92 -16.27
N GLU A 119 15.29 -2.19 -16.93
CA GLU A 119 15.35 -2.37 -18.38
C GLU A 119 14.51 -3.56 -18.84
N ALA A 120 14.44 -4.61 -18.01
CA ALA A 120 13.60 -5.77 -18.30
C ALA A 120 12.11 -5.43 -18.43
N LEU A 121 11.64 -4.35 -17.82
CA LEU A 121 10.22 -3.92 -17.87
C LEU A 121 9.85 -3.29 -19.22
N HIS A 122 10.84 -2.92 -20.03
CA HIS A 122 10.64 -2.29 -21.33
C HIS A 122 10.97 -3.21 -22.50
N GLN A 123 11.28 -4.48 -22.23
CA GLN A 123 11.55 -5.47 -23.27
C GLN A 123 10.26 -5.95 -23.93
N ASP A 124 10.33 -6.21 -25.24
CA ASP A 124 9.24 -6.85 -25.97
C ASP A 124 9.03 -8.28 -25.45
N GLY A 125 7.78 -8.64 -25.22
CA GLY A 125 7.40 -9.99 -24.80
C GLY A 125 6.59 -10.04 -23.50
N SER A 126 6.31 -11.26 -23.04
CA SER A 126 5.57 -11.48 -21.79
C SER A 126 6.53 -11.45 -20.61
N ILE A 127 6.20 -10.66 -19.59
CA ILE A 127 6.98 -10.55 -18.36
C ILE A 127 6.18 -11.14 -17.21
N LEU A 128 6.80 -12.02 -16.43
CA LEU A 128 6.25 -12.51 -15.16
C LEU A 128 6.89 -11.74 -14.01
N LEU A 129 6.10 -10.91 -13.34
CA LEU A 129 6.54 -10.17 -12.17
C LEU A 129 6.26 -10.95 -10.89
N PHE A 130 7.30 -11.37 -10.18
CA PHE A 130 7.17 -11.97 -8.85
C PHE A 130 7.27 -10.89 -7.78
N ALA A 131 6.13 -10.56 -7.14
CA ALA A 131 6.06 -9.56 -6.08
C ALA A 131 5.62 -10.21 -4.77
N PRO A 132 6.55 -10.49 -3.83
CA PRO A 132 6.18 -11.04 -2.53
C PRO A 132 5.40 -10.03 -1.71
N HIS A 133 4.43 -10.53 -0.92
CA HIS A 133 3.53 -9.68 -0.13
C HIS A 133 4.22 -9.17 1.15
N PHE A 134 5.04 -8.13 1.02
CA PHE A 134 5.68 -7.45 2.15
C PHE A 134 4.91 -6.18 2.57
N VAL A 135 5.26 -5.68 3.75
CA VAL A 135 4.84 -4.35 4.20
C VAL A 135 5.33 -3.30 3.21
N GLY A 136 4.42 -2.43 2.73
CA GLY A 136 4.74 -1.43 1.71
C GLY A 136 4.51 -1.86 0.26
N LEU A 137 3.90 -3.03 0.02
CA LEU A 137 3.57 -3.50 -1.33
C LEU A 137 2.79 -2.45 -2.14
N ASP A 138 1.84 -1.74 -1.52
CA ASP A 138 1.04 -0.69 -2.18
C ASP A 138 1.95 0.43 -2.74
N ALA A 139 2.97 0.85 -1.97
CA ALA A 139 3.93 1.85 -2.42
C ALA A 139 4.81 1.34 -3.57
N GLY A 140 5.26 0.08 -3.48
CA GLY A 140 6.03 -0.59 -4.53
C GLY A 140 5.23 -0.74 -5.82
N ALA A 141 3.98 -1.20 -5.74
CA ALA A 141 3.09 -1.31 -6.89
C ALA A 141 2.81 0.05 -7.54
N THR A 142 2.56 1.10 -6.72
CA THR A 142 2.35 2.46 -7.23
C THR A 142 3.61 2.98 -7.94
N ALA A 143 4.80 2.77 -7.38
CA ALA A 143 6.06 3.18 -8.00
C ALA A 143 6.29 2.47 -9.34
N LEU A 144 6.03 1.16 -9.40
CA LEU A 144 6.20 0.35 -10.60
C LEU A 144 5.22 0.77 -11.69
N LEU A 145 3.92 0.87 -11.38
CA LEU A 145 2.89 1.26 -12.36
C LEU A 145 3.17 2.64 -12.96
N ARG A 146 3.68 3.58 -12.16
CA ARG A 146 4.07 4.91 -12.65
C ARG A 146 5.34 4.92 -13.49
N HIS A 147 6.16 3.89 -13.40
CA HIS A 147 7.37 3.76 -14.20
C HIS A 147 7.11 3.19 -15.58
N VAL A 148 6.10 2.29 -15.70
CA VAL A 148 5.77 1.59 -16.95
C VAL A 148 4.58 2.20 -17.71
N ALA A 149 3.86 3.16 -17.11
CA ALA A 149 2.76 3.90 -17.73
C ALA A 149 3.26 5.11 -18.51
#